data_39af0e03be06c6e25d2e7aa432642748
#
_entry.id   39af0e03be06c6e25d2e7aa432642748
#
_cell.length_a   1.000
_cell.length_b   1.000
_cell.length_c   1.000
_cell.angle_alpha   90.00
_cell.angle_beta   90.00
_cell.angle_gamma   90.00
#
_symmetry.space_group_name_H-M   'P 1'
#
loop_
_entity.id
_entity.type
_entity.pdbx_description
1 polymer ?
#
loop_
_entity_poly.entity_id
_entity_poly.type
_entity_poly.pdbx_seq_one_letter_code
_entity_poly.pdbx_strand_id
1 'polypeptide(L)'
;AKEKRYKELQQFEFNPVYFGYNEFTVDSSYTDYLKRVCRILKSHSDLRIKIIGNTDGDGSEAFNLELSKKRSNEIKLILIKNGIRTDRMIEEYNGELHPIDSNDTDEGKRKNRRVDFSFI
;
A
#
# COMPACT_ATOMS: atom_id res chain seq x y z
N ALA A 1 -9.42 1.79 -25.99
CA ALA A 1 -8.27 2.30 -26.73
C ALA A 1 -7.15 2.73 -25.78
N LYS A 2 -5.91 2.73 -26.30
CA LYS A 2 -4.72 3.08 -25.51
C LYS A 2 -4.77 4.49 -24.90
N GLU A 3 -5.34 5.44 -25.59
CA GLU A 3 -5.45 6.82 -25.11
C GLU A 3 -6.37 6.96 -23.91
N LYS A 4 -7.51 6.29 -23.92
CA LYS A 4 -8.45 6.30 -22.80
C LYS A 4 -7.83 5.65 -21.56
N ARG A 5 -7.16 4.51 -21.76
CA ARG A 5 -6.44 3.81 -20.70
C ARG A 5 -5.35 4.67 -20.09
N TYR A 6 -4.54 5.31 -20.94
CA TYR A 6 -3.45 6.18 -20.51
C TYR A 6 -3.97 7.34 -19.66
N LYS A 7 -5.05 8.00 -20.11
CA LYS A 7 -5.69 9.09 -19.36
C LYS A 7 -6.23 8.62 -18.02
N GLU A 8 -6.91 7.47 -17.98
CA GLU A 8 -7.44 6.91 -16.75
C GLU A 8 -6.34 6.63 -15.74
N LEU A 9 -5.24 5.99 -16.17
CA LEU A 9 -4.12 5.68 -15.29
C LEU A 9 -3.37 6.92 -14.81
N GLN A 10 -3.23 7.94 -15.65
CA GLN A 10 -2.61 9.19 -15.26
C GLN A 10 -3.47 9.98 -14.26
N GLN A 11 -4.78 9.91 -14.40
CA GLN A 11 -5.71 10.63 -13.52
C GLN A 11 -5.90 9.93 -12.18
N PHE A 12 -5.52 8.66 -12.09
CA PHE A 12 -5.63 7.94 -10.82
C PHE A 12 -4.49 8.32 -9.89
N GLU A 13 -4.85 8.93 -8.78
CA GLU A 13 -3.89 9.29 -7.74
C GLU A 13 -3.83 8.20 -6.68
N PHE A 14 -2.63 7.63 -6.50
CA PHE A 14 -2.40 6.75 -5.38
C PHE A 14 -2.26 7.56 -4.10
N ASN A 15 -2.96 7.10 -3.07
CA ASN A 15 -2.82 7.61 -1.72
C ASN A 15 -2.28 6.49 -0.84
N PRO A 16 -1.33 6.79 0.07
CA PRO A 16 -0.90 5.78 1.02
C PRO A 16 -2.03 5.35 1.94
N VAL A 17 -1.98 4.10 2.39
CA VAL A 17 -2.80 3.64 3.51
C VAL A 17 -1.97 3.78 4.78
N TYR A 18 -2.45 4.56 5.74
CA TYR A 18 -1.74 4.81 7.00
C TYR A 18 -2.21 3.86 8.10
N PHE A 19 -1.31 3.59 9.04
CA PHE A 19 -1.55 2.66 10.14
C PHE A 19 -1.22 3.30 11.48
N GLY A 20 -1.91 2.85 12.51
CA GLY A 20 -1.60 3.21 13.88
C GLY A 20 -0.28 2.59 14.34
N TYR A 21 0.21 3.06 15.49
CA TYR A 21 1.46 2.56 16.08
C TYR A 21 1.36 1.05 16.34
N ASN A 22 2.32 0.30 15.83
CA ASN A 22 2.38 -1.17 15.90
C ASN A 22 1.17 -1.90 15.31
N GLU A 23 0.28 -1.19 14.62
CA GLU A 23 -0.91 -1.78 14.02
C GLU A 23 -0.68 -2.17 12.56
N PHE A 24 -1.38 -3.20 12.12
CA PHE A 24 -1.43 -3.62 10.73
C PHE A 24 -2.87 -3.85 10.23
N THR A 25 -3.86 -3.45 11.02
CA THR A 25 -5.27 -3.48 10.61
C THR A 25 -5.58 -2.29 9.72
N VAL A 26 -6.21 -2.56 8.57
CA VAL A 26 -6.64 -1.51 7.63
C VAL A 26 -7.93 -0.89 8.10
N ASP A 27 -7.93 0.42 8.30
CA ASP A 27 -9.12 1.14 8.74
C ASP A 27 -10.20 1.12 7.65
N SER A 28 -11.46 1.03 8.07
CA SER A 28 -12.61 0.97 7.16
C SER A 28 -12.76 2.21 6.28
N SER A 29 -12.17 3.34 6.67
CA SER A 29 -12.16 4.55 5.85
C SER A 29 -11.46 4.37 4.50
N TYR A 30 -10.61 3.35 4.36
CA TYR A 30 -9.94 3.03 3.11
C TYR A 30 -10.70 2.08 2.19
N THR A 31 -11.84 1.57 2.62
CA THR A 31 -12.61 0.55 1.86
C THR A 31 -12.95 1.03 0.44
N ASP A 32 -13.51 2.23 0.30
CA ASP A 32 -13.90 2.76 -1.01
C ASP A 32 -12.70 3.01 -1.92
N TYR A 33 -11.62 3.52 -1.36
CA TYR A 33 -10.38 3.73 -2.09
C TYR A 33 -9.82 2.41 -2.64
N LEU A 34 -9.75 1.38 -1.80
CA LEU A 34 -9.24 0.07 -2.22
C LEU A 34 -10.14 -0.59 -3.25
N LYS A 35 -11.46 -0.39 -3.17
CA LYS A 35 -12.39 -0.84 -4.22
C LYS A 35 -12.14 -0.16 -5.56
N ARG A 36 -11.78 1.14 -5.55
CA ARG A 36 -11.42 1.84 -6.79
C ARG A 36 -10.13 1.28 -7.38
N VAL A 37 -9.12 0.97 -6.56
CA VAL A 37 -7.89 0.30 -6.99
C VAL A 37 -8.23 -1.02 -7.68
N CYS A 38 -9.08 -1.84 -7.05
CA CYS A 38 -9.52 -3.12 -7.62
C CYS A 38 -10.24 -2.95 -8.95
N ARG A 39 -11.09 -1.92 -9.07
CA ARG A 39 -11.83 -1.64 -10.30
C ARG A 39 -10.88 -1.34 -11.46
N ILE A 40 -9.85 -0.55 -11.22
CA ILE A 40 -8.84 -0.25 -12.24
C ILE A 40 -8.09 -1.51 -12.65
N LEU A 41 -7.67 -2.33 -11.69
CA LEU A 41 -7.01 -3.61 -11.98
C LEU A 41 -7.88 -4.55 -12.81
N LYS A 42 -9.19 -4.59 -12.52
CA LYS A 42 -10.14 -5.42 -13.29
C LYS A 42 -10.36 -4.89 -14.70
N SER A 43 -10.31 -3.57 -14.89
CA SER A 43 -10.49 -2.94 -16.19
C SER A 43 -9.26 -3.04 -17.09
N HIS A 44 -8.09 -3.31 -16.52
CA HIS A 44 -6.81 -3.39 -17.23
C HIS A 44 -6.09 -4.67 -16.85
N SER A 45 -6.43 -5.76 -17.54
CA SER A 45 -6.01 -7.12 -17.19
C SER A 45 -4.50 -7.36 -17.23
N ASP A 46 -3.75 -6.53 -17.93
CA ASP A 46 -2.29 -6.62 -18.02
C ASP A 46 -1.56 -5.85 -16.90
N LEU A 47 -2.27 -5.04 -16.12
CA LEU A 47 -1.65 -4.32 -15.01
C LEU A 47 -1.39 -5.24 -13.83
N ARG A 48 -0.27 -4.98 -13.17
CA ARG A 48 0.03 -5.52 -11.83
C ARG A 48 0.18 -4.37 -10.87
N ILE A 49 0.04 -4.64 -9.59
CA ILE A 49 0.18 -3.65 -8.53
C ILE A 49 1.31 -4.05 -7.59
N LYS A 50 2.14 -3.08 -7.27
CA LYS A 50 3.16 -3.21 -6.23
C LYS A 50 2.58 -2.66 -4.93
N ILE A 51 2.71 -3.41 -3.84
CA ILE A 51 2.21 -3.08 -2.51
C ILE A 51 3.41 -3.01 -1.58
N ILE A 52 3.71 -1.84 -1.04
CA ILE A 52 4.98 -1.57 -0.36
C ILE A 52 4.71 -1.16 1.08
N GLY A 53 5.02 -2.06 2.02
CA GLY A 53 4.86 -1.82 3.44
C GLY A 53 6.03 -1.06 4.05
N ASN A 54 5.72 -0.14 4.98
CA ASN A 54 6.69 0.71 5.67
C ASN A 54 6.31 0.89 7.14
N THR A 55 7.31 1.24 7.95
CA THR A 55 7.12 1.55 9.37
C THR A 55 7.77 2.88 9.71
N ASP A 56 7.47 3.40 10.92
CA ASP A 56 8.29 4.44 11.52
C ASP A 56 9.61 3.84 12.07
N GLY A 57 10.44 4.67 12.67
CA GLY A 57 11.74 4.26 13.18
C GLY A 57 11.76 3.68 14.57
N ASP A 58 10.61 3.52 15.22
CA ASP A 58 10.54 2.96 16.58
C ASP A 58 10.68 1.44 16.56
N GLY A 59 11.46 0.91 17.49
CA GLY A 59 11.69 -0.52 17.61
C GLY A 59 12.89 -1.01 16.82
N SER A 60 13.13 -2.33 16.85
CA SER A 60 14.25 -2.94 16.15
C SER A 60 14.00 -3.03 14.63
N GLU A 61 15.08 -3.12 13.87
CA GLU A 61 14.98 -3.32 12.41
C GLU A 61 14.23 -4.62 12.07
N ALA A 62 14.51 -5.70 12.79
CA ALA A 62 13.87 -6.99 12.57
C ALA A 62 12.37 -6.93 12.84
N PHE A 63 11.96 -6.26 13.92
CA PHE A 63 10.54 -6.06 14.24
C PHE A 63 9.85 -5.24 13.17
N ASN A 64 10.47 -4.14 12.73
CA ASN A 64 9.89 -3.26 11.73
C ASN A 64 9.81 -3.90 10.34
N LEU A 65 10.79 -4.72 9.98
CA LEU A 65 10.72 -5.48 8.74
C LEU A 65 9.49 -6.39 8.73
N GLU A 66 9.27 -7.13 9.81
CA GLU A 66 8.13 -8.02 9.95
C GLU A 66 6.79 -7.26 9.99
N LEU A 67 6.75 -6.11 10.68
CA LEU A 67 5.56 -5.26 10.73
C LEU A 67 5.20 -4.71 9.35
N SER A 68 6.19 -4.26 8.58
CA SER A 68 5.96 -3.79 7.22
C SER A 68 5.41 -4.88 6.30
N LYS A 69 5.90 -6.11 6.48
CA LYS A 69 5.39 -7.29 5.76
C LYS A 69 3.93 -7.57 6.12
N LYS A 70 3.58 -7.51 7.40
CA LYS A 70 2.19 -7.70 7.84
C LYS A 70 1.26 -6.65 7.24
N ARG A 71 1.71 -5.40 7.17
CA ARG A 71 0.93 -4.31 6.57
C ARG A 71 0.68 -4.52 5.08
N SER A 72 1.71 -4.85 4.30
CA SER A 72 1.53 -5.15 2.88
C SER A 72 0.65 -6.38 2.67
N ASN A 73 0.80 -7.40 3.50
CA ASN A 73 -0.01 -8.61 3.42
C ASN A 73 -1.49 -8.37 3.70
N GLU A 74 -1.82 -7.50 4.66
CA GLU A 74 -3.22 -7.13 4.94
C GLU A 74 -3.89 -6.48 3.74
N ILE A 75 -3.18 -5.59 3.06
CA ILE A 75 -3.69 -5.00 1.81
C ILE A 75 -3.87 -6.08 0.74
N LYS A 76 -2.90 -6.95 0.56
CA LYS A 76 -2.99 -8.06 -0.39
C LYS A 76 -4.23 -8.91 -0.15
N LEU A 77 -4.50 -9.26 1.09
CA LEU A 77 -5.68 -10.06 1.45
C LEU A 77 -6.98 -9.35 1.09
N ILE A 78 -7.06 -8.03 1.27
CA ILE A 78 -8.22 -7.23 0.88
C ILE A 78 -8.42 -7.27 -0.64
N LEU A 79 -7.36 -7.13 -1.42
CA LEU A 79 -7.44 -7.19 -2.88
C LEU A 79 -7.88 -8.57 -3.35
N ILE A 80 -7.37 -9.64 -2.75
CA ILE A 80 -7.79 -11.02 -3.05
C ILE A 80 -9.28 -11.19 -2.77
N LYS A 81 -9.75 -10.72 -1.63
CA LYS A 81 -11.17 -10.78 -1.26
C LYS A 81 -12.06 -10.05 -2.26
N ASN A 82 -11.54 -9.01 -2.91
CA ASN A 82 -12.24 -8.25 -3.94
C ASN A 82 -12.02 -8.80 -5.36
N GLY A 83 -11.46 -9.99 -5.49
CA GLY A 83 -11.37 -10.70 -6.75
C GLY A 83 -10.10 -10.49 -7.56
N ILE A 84 -9.06 -9.90 -6.97
CA ILE A 84 -7.77 -9.73 -7.64
C ILE A 84 -6.91 -10.98 -7.40
N ARG A 85 -6.35 -11.55 -8.48
CA ARG A 85 -5.49 -12.74 -8.40
C ARG A 85 -4.12 -12.39 -7.83
N THR A 86 -3.53 -13.33 -7.12
CA THR A 86 -2.22 -13.15 -6.49
C THR A 86 -1.08 -12.89 -7.48
N ASP A 87 -1.19 -13.43 -8.71
CA ASP A 87 -0.19 -13.22 -9.76
C ASP A 87 -0.18 -11.80 -10.31
N ARG A 88 -1.14 -10.97 -9.92
CA ARG A 88 -1.20 -9.55 -10.30
C ARG A 88 -0.62 -8.62 -9.23
N MET A 89 -0.08 -9.18 -8.16
CA MET A 89 0.41 -8.42 -7.01
C MET A 89 1.88 -8.72 -6.75
N ILE A 90 2.64 -7.67 -6.44
CA ILE A 90 4.02 -7.80 -5.97
C ILE A 90 4.08 -7.12 -4.61
N GLU A 91 4.44 -7.89 -3.58
CA GLU A 91 4.64 -7.36 -2.24
C GLU A 91 6.09 -6.94 -2.04
N GLU A 92 6.28 -5.75 -1.48
CA GLU A 92 7.55 -5.30 -0.95
C GLU A 92 7.36 -4.82 0.48
N TYR A 93 8.40 -4.90 1.28
CA TYR A 93 8.37 -4.43 2.65
C TYR A 93 9.76 -3.93 3.02
N ASN A 94 9.81 -2.69 3.50
CA ASN A 94 11.04 -1.96 3.70
C ASN A 94 11.39 -1.74 5.18
N GLY A 95 10.51 -2.16 6.10
CA GLY A 95 10.68 -1.77 7.49
C GLY A 95 10.74 -0.25 7.60
N GLU A 96 11.76 0.25 8.28
CA GLU A 96 11.97 1.69 8.51
C GLU A 96 12.90 2.36 7.50
N LEU A 97 13.36 1.65 6.45
CA LEU A 97 14.43 2.10 5.58
C LEU A 97 14.06 3.21 4.59
N HIS A 98 12.78 3.47 4.38
CA HIS A 98 12.30 4.46 3.40
C HIS A 98 11.36 5.49 4.03
N PRO A 99 11.85 6.31 4.98
CA PRO A 99 11.00 7.33 5.58
C PRO A 99 10.68 8.44 4.59
N ILE A 100 9.44 8.94 4.66
CA ILE A 100 9.02 10.12 3.89
C ILE A 100 8.95 11.38 4.74
N ASP A 101 9.10 11.23 6.05
CA ASP A 101 9.12 12.33 7.02
C ASP A 101 10.01 11.96 8.19
N SER A 102 10.18 12.90 9.11
CA SER A 102 11.05 12.72 10.28
C SER A 102 10.50 11.66 11.24
N ASN A 103 11.39 10.80 11.73
CA ASN A 103 11.11 9.89 12.83
C ASN A 103 11.31 10.53 14.22
N ASP A 104 11.68 11.82 14.25
CA ASP A 104 11.89 12.57 15.50
C ASP A 104 10.60 13.22 16.01
N THR A 105 9.55 13.27 15.21
CA THR A 105 8.27 13.85 15.58
C THR A 105 7.15 12.82 15.46
N ASP A 106 6.11 12.98 16.28
CA ASP A 106 4.93 12.10 16.21
C ASP A 106 4.22 12.22 14.86
N GLU A 107 4.14 13.43 14.31
CA GLU A 107 3.53 13.66 13.01
C GLU A 107 4.31 12.97 11.90
N GLY A 108 5.65 13.07 11.90
CA GLY A 108 6.50 12.42 10.92
C GLY A 108 6.41 10.90 10.99
N LYS A 109 6.45 10.34 12.20
CA LYS A 109 6.28 8.90 12.41
C LYS A 109 4.94 8.41 11.86
N ARG A 110 3.87 9.18 12.07
CA ARG A 110 2.54 8.85 11.58
C ARG A 110 2.51 8.73 10.04
N LYS A 111 3.23 9.62 9.35
CA LYS A 111 3.35 9.58 7.88
C LYS A 111 4.21 8.41 7.40
N ASN A 112 5.15 7.94 8.20
CA ASN A 112 6.01 6.80 7.85
C ASN A 112 5.31 5.46 8.00
N ARG A 113 4.30 5.35 8.84
CA ARG A 113 3.51 4.13 9.05
C ARG A 113 2.50 3.99 7.91
N ARG A 114 2.92 3.41 6.79
CA ARG A 114 2.10 3.41 5.58
C ARG A 114 2.34 2.21 4.67
N VAL A 115 1.39 1.96 3.79
CA VAL A 115 1.57 1.13 2.60
C VAL A 115 1.43 2.04 1.38
N ASP A 116 2.44 2.00 0.52
CA ASP A 116 2.45 2.69 -0.76
C ASP A 116 2.08 1.73 -1.90
N PHE A 117 1.61 2.28 -3.00
CA PHE A 117 1.20 1.52 -4.17
C PHE A 117 1.79 2.09 -5.45
N SER A 118 2.03 1.22 -6.42
CA SER A 118 2.28 1.65 -7.80
C SER A 118 1.76 0.60 -8.77
N PHE A 119 1.28 1.02 -9.93
CA PHE A 119 0.99 0.10 -11.04
C PHE A 119 2.27 -0.21 -11.80
N ILE A 120 2.33 -1.44 -12.29
CA ILE A 120 3.44 -1.91 -13.09
C ILE A 120 2.94 -2.36 -14.46
#